data_937e5ca9d966c9a05c5f0a232c7e0fee
#
_entry.id   937e5ca9d966c9a05c5f0a232c7e0fee
#
_cell.length_a   1.000
_cell.length_b   1.000
_cell.length_c   1.000
_cell.angle_alpha   90.00
_cell.angle_beta   90.00
_cell.angle_gamma   90.00
#
_symmetry.space_group_name_H-M   'P 1'
#
loop_
_entity.id
_entity.type
_entity.pdbx_description
1 polymer ?
#
loop_
_entity_poly.entity_id
_entity_poly.type
_entity_poly.pdbx_seq_one_letter_code
_entity_poly.pdbx_strand_id
1 'polypeptide(L)'
;MATVLEEELQHLLDSPRLPFIARRIDELLAAEDGRRQAFYAQITEGDKAEFINGQAVFPSRVRLRHNQVGKQLLILLDAYVMRHELGYVGYEKIMVSLTRNDYEPDICFFASATSERFTPDQMRFPAPDFVVEVLSPTTAAVDRGVKLDDYAAHSVTEYWIIDPDAETLEQYLLDAKGGVYGLAIKAMTGQVRSVAVPGFDIPVRAIFNPQENRRALQAILAG
;
A
#
# COMPACT_ATOMS: atom_id res chain seq x y z
N MET A 1 -10.81 18.01 4.70
CA MET A 1 -10.03 17.86 3.44
C MET A 1 -10.92 17.92 2.19
N ALA A 2 -12.04 17.20 2.10
CA ALA A 2 -12.96 17.32 0.95
C ALA A 2 -13.38 18.77 0.67
N THR A 3 -13.69 19.56 1.71
CA THR A 3 -14.04 20.98 1.59
C THR A 3 -12.94 21.84 0.99
N VAL A 4 -11.67 21.61 1.34
CA VAL A 4 -10.54 22.41 0.80
C VAL A 4 -10.30 22.07 -0.69
N LEU A 5 -10.35 20.79 -1.04
CA LEU A 5 -10.22 20.37 -2.45
C LEU A 5 -11.37 20.89 -3.31
N GLU A 6 -12.59 20.88 -2.78
CA GLU A 6 -13.77 21.44 -3.47
C GLU A 6 -13.66 22.96 -3.65
N GLU A 7 -13.18 23.70 -2.65
CA GLU A 7 -12.95 25.15 -2.74
C GLU A 7 -11.84 25.48 -3.75
N GLU A 8 -10.72 24.74 -3.74
CA GLU A 8 -9.63 24.90 -4.70
C GLU A 8 -10.09 24.59 -6.14
N LEU A 9 -10.84 23.50 -6.32
CA LEU A 9 -11.42 23.13 -7.59
C LEU A 9 -12.40 24.20 -8.09
N GLN A 10 -13.29 24.71 -7.23
CA GLN A 10 -14.25 25.75 -7.59
C GLN A 10 -13.53 27.04 -8.01
N HIS A 11 -12.46 27.42 -7.30
CA HIS A 11 -11.65 28.57 -7.69
C HIS A 11 -11.00 28.42 -9.07
N LEU A 12 -10.56 27.21 -9.42
CA LEU A 12 -10.04 26.90 -10.75
C LEU A 12 -11.15 26.95 -11.81
N LEU A 13 -12.33 26.39 -11.51
CA LEU A 13 -13.48 26.35 -12.43
C LEU A 13 -13.99 27.75 -12.77
N ASP A 14 -13.95 28.68 -11.82
CA ASP A 14 -14.38 30.07 -12.01
C ASP A 14 -13.32 30.95 -12.71
N SER A 15 -12.12 30.40 -12.91
CA SER A 15 -11.02 31.15 -13.52
C SER A 15 -11.17 31.29 -15.03
N PRO A 16 -11.07 32.52 -15.61
CA PRO A 16 -11.03 32.70 -17.06
C PRO A 16 -9.79 32.06 -17.72
N ARG A 17 -8.82 31.62 -16.89
CA ARG A 17 -7.62 30.91 -17.36
C ARG A 17 -7.82 29.37 -17.36
N LEU A 18 -8.97 28.86 -16.96
CA LEU A 18 -9.25 27.42 -16.91
C LEU A 18 -8.83 26.67 -18.18
N PRO A 19 -9.09 27.13 -19.41
CA PRO A 19 -8.67 26.40 -20.62
C PRO A 19 -7.14 26.30 -20.77
N PHE A 20 -6.40 27.31 -20.29
CA PHE A 20 -4.93 27.30 -20.33
C PHE A 20 -4.36 26.34 -19.26
N ILE A 21 -4.98 26.35 -18.06
CA ILE A 21 -4.61 25.45 -16.95
C ILE A 21 -4.88 23.99 -17.36
N ALA A 22 -6.07 23.69 -17.90
CA ALA A 22 -6.43 22.36 -18.37
C ALA A 22 -5.44 21.84 -19.42
N ARG A 23 -5.15 22.64 -20.44
CA ARG A 23 -4.13 22.27 -21.46
C ARG A 23 -2.77 21.99 -20.82
N ARG A 24 -2.36 22.80 -19.84
CA ARG A 24 -1.07 22.61 -19.16
C ARG A 24 -1.04 21.33 -18.33
N ILE A 25 -2.16 20.98 -17.70
CA ILE A 25 -2.31 19.70 -16.97
C ILE A 25 -2.21 18.52 -17.95
N ASP A 26 -2.92 18.59 -19.09
CA ASP A 26 -2.88 17.55 -20.12
C ASP A 26 -1.46 17.33 -20.66
N GLU A 27 -0.74 18.43 -20.97
CA GLU A 27 0.65 18.37 -21.42
C GLU A 27 1.57 17.71 -20.38
N LEU A 28 1.39 18.04 -19.10
CA LEU A 28 2.16 17.44 -18.00
C LEU A 28 1.88 15.96 -17.85
N LEU A 29 0.60 15.56 -17.86
CA LEU A 29 0.19 14.16 -17.73
C LEU A 29 0.65 13.32 -18.92
N ALA A 30 0.57 13.86 -20.14
CA ALA A 30 1.09 13.19 -21.34
C ALA A 30 2.61 13.00 -21.27
N ALA A 31 3.36 14.00 -20.79
CA ALA A 31 4.79 13.89 -20.61
C ALA A 31 5.15 12.89 -19.48
N GLU A 32 4.35 12.82 -18.44
CA GLU A 32 4.47 11.83 -17.36
C GLU A 32 4.24 10.40 -17.87
N ASP A 33 3.17 10.19 -18.65
CA ASP A 33 2.89 8.89 -19.26
C ASP A 33 4.05 8.44 -20.15
N GLY A 34 4.61 9.32 -20.97
CA GLY A 34 5.81 9.01 -21.76
C GLY A 34 6.99 8.55 -20.90
N ARG A 35 7.23 9.17 -19.74
CA ARG A 35 8.26 8.73 -18.79
C ARG A 35 7.91 7.39 -18.14
N ARG A 36 6.62 7.17 -17.83
CA ARG A 36 6.13 5.91 -17.26
C ARG A 36 6.30 4.74 -18.24
N GLN A 37 6.03 4.94 -19.53
CA GLN A 37 6.31 3.92 -20.55
C GLN A 37 7.81 3.64 -20.69
N ALA A 38 8.65 4.67 -20.64
CA ALA A 38 10.10 4.50 -20.64
C ALA A 38 10.59 3.74 -19.39
N PHE A 39 10.00 4.01 -18.22
CA PHE A 39 10.27 3.28 -16.99
C PHE A 39 9.95 1.79 -17.14
N TYR A 40 8.77 1.43 -17.64
CA TYR A 40 8.42 0.02 -17.88
C TYR A 40 9.34 -0.69 -18.87
N ALA A 41 9.88 0.02 -19.86
CA ALA A 41 10.82 -0.54 -20.81
C ALA A 41 12.24 -0.76 -20.24
N GLN A 42 12.57 -0.11 -19.13
CA GLN A 42 13.92 -0.14 -18.53
C GLN A 42 14.02 -1.09 -17.33
N ILE A 43 12.93 -1.25 -16.57
CA ILE A 43 12.93 -2.14 -15.40
C ILE A 43 12.87 -3.60 -15.82
N THR A 44 13.47 -4.45 -15.01
CA THR A 44 13.50 -5.90 -15.16
C THR A 44 12.92 -6.57 -13.92
N GLU A 45 12.59 -7.85 -13.98
CA GLU A 45 12.15 -8.65 -12.81
C GLU A 45 13.17 -8.63 -11.65
N GLY A 46 14.44 -8.30 -11.93
CA GLY A 46 15.51 -8.16 -10.93
C GLY A 46 15.40 -6.88 -10.10
N ASP A 47 14.76 -5.83 -10.62
CA ASP A 47 14.74 -4.53 -10.01
C ASP A 47 13.60 -4.41 -8.97
N LYS A 48 13.81 -3.68 -7.88
CA LYS A 48 12.76 -3.07 -7.06
C LYS A 48 12.66 -1.61 -7.45
N ALA A 49 11.55 -1.21 -8.03
CA ALA A 49 11.40 0.12 -8.61
C ALA A 49 9.96 0.60 -8.57
N GLU A 50 9.76 1.86 -8.21
CA GLU A 50 8.46 2.52 -8.18
C GLU A 50 8.45 3.69 -9.16
N PHE A 51 7.28 4.08 -9.64
CA PHE A 51 7.11 5.29 -10.43
C PHE A 51 6.17 6.24 -9.67
N ILE A 52 6.71 7.36 -9.19
CA ILE A 52 6.00 8.27 -8.29
C ILE A 52 6.07 9.69 -8.83
N ASN A 53 4.90 10.30 -9.09
CA ASN A 53 4.80 11.69 -9.56
C ASN A 53 5.71 11.97 -10.78
N GLY A 54 5.72 11.04 -11.74
CA GLY A 54 6.47 11.19 -12.98
C GLY A 54 7.97 10.88 -12.88
N GLN A 55 8.42 10.25 -11.80
CA GLN A 55 9.83 9.90 -11.58
C GLN A 55 9.99 8.43 -11.20
N ALA A 56 10.99 7.76 -11.76
CA ALA A 56 11.41 6.44 -11.32
C ALA A 56 12.15 6.56 -9.98
N VAL A 57 11.75 5.75 -9.02
CA VAL A 57 12.32 5.68 -7.66
C VAL A 57 12.86 4.28 -7.44
N PHE A 58 14.13 4.17 -7.09
CA PHE A 58 14.77 2.89 -6.77
C PHE A 58 15.04 2.86 -5.26
N PRO A 59 14.25 2.12 -4.48
CA PRO A 59 14.43 2.06 -3.04
C PRO A 59 15.80 1.53 -2.65
N SER A 60 16.34 2.05 -1.55
CA SER A 60 17.63 1.58 -1.02
C SER A 60 17.45 0.21 -0.34
N ARG A 61 18.59 -0.46 -0.10
CA ARG A 61 18.63 -1.72 0.66
C ARG A 61 18.05 -1.52 2.06
N VAL A 62 17.22 -2.47 2.49
CA VAL A 62 16.58 -2.44 3.80
C VAL A 62 17.48 -3.01 4.89
N ARG A 63 17.28 -2.57 6.13
CA ARG A 63 17.94 -3.11 7.31
C ARG A 63 17.31 -4.45 7.71
N LEU A 64 18.08 -5.29 8.41
CA LEU A 64 17.62 -6.59 8.91
C LEU A 64 16.28 -6.49 9.68
N ARG A 65 16.15 -5.49 10.56
CA ARG A 65 14.92 -5.29 11.36
C ARG A 65 13.67 -5.06 10.50
N HIS A 66 13.78 -4.29 9.41
CA HIS A 66 12.71 -4.09 8.45
C HIS A 66 12.27 -5.45 7.84
N ASN A 67 13.24 -6.18 7.30
CA ASN A 67 12.98 -7.51 6.72
C ASN A 67 12.40 -8.50 7.72
N GLN A 68 12.87 -8.50 8.99
CA GLN A 68 12.34 -9.37 10.04
C GLN A 68 10.87 -9.08 10.35
N VAL A 69 10.52 -7.81 10.48
CA VAL A 69 9.16 -7.36 10.79
C VAL A 69 8.21 -7.67 9.63
N GLY A 70 8.58 -7.31 8.39
CA GLY A 70 7.81 -7.64 7.20
C GLY A 70 7.58 -9.14 7.05
N LYS A 71 8.64 -9.95 7.22
CA LYS A 71 8.54 -11.41 7.18
C LYS A 71 7.64 -11.98 8.27
N GLN A 72 7.69 -11.47 9.51
CA GLN A 72 6.84 -11.96 10.60
C GLN A 72 5.36 -11.70 10.31
N LEU A 73 5.02 -10.52 9.81
CA LEU A 73 3.64 -10.21 9.43
C LEU A 73 3.20 -11.02 8.20
N LEU A 74 4.05 -11.13 7.17
CA LEU A 74 3.77 -11.91 5.97
C LEU A 74 3.39 -13.37 6.32
N ILE A 75 4.17 -14.04 7.17
CA ILE A 75 3.91 -15.42 7.57
C ILE A 75 2.52 -15.57 8.20
N LEU A 76 2.10 -14.65 9.07
CA LEU A 76 0.80 -14.71 9.73
C LEU A 76 -0.33 -14.45 8.73
N LEU A 77 -0.20 -13.42 7.91
CA LEU A 77 -1.22 -13.02 6.95
C LEU A 77 -1.40 -14.10 5.88
N ASP A 78 -0.31 -14.57 5.29
CA ASP A 78 -0.36 -15.57 4.22
C ASP A 78 -0.91 -16.91 4.72
N ALA A 79 -0.46 -17.38 5.89
CA ALA A 79 -1.00 -18.60 6.50
C ALA A 79 -2.50 -18.49 6.76
N TYR A 80 -2.98 -17.33 7.22
CA TYR A 80 -4.39 -17.08 7.47
C TYR A 80 -5.21 -17.05 6.16
N VAL A 81 -4.74 -16.27 5.19
CA VAL A 81 -5.42 -16.11 3.90
C VAL A 81 -5.51 -17.45 3.15
N MET A 82 -4.42 -18.21 3.10
CA MET A 82 -4.40 -19.56 2.48
C MET A 82 -5.35 -20.52 3.19
N ARG A 83 -5.35 -20.54 4.53
CA ARG A 83 -6.21 -21.44 5.30
C ARG A 83 -7.69 -21.19 5.06
N HIS A 84 -8.08 -19.93 4.91
CA HIS A 84 -9.48 -19.51 4.75
C HIS A 84 -9.89 -19.24 3.30
N GLU A 85 -8.99 -19.48 2.33
CA GLU A 85 -9.22 -19.30 0.90
C GLU A 85 -9.72 -17.88 0.55
N LEU A 86 -9.15 -16.86 1.22
CA LEU A 86 -9.64 -15.48 1.11
C LEU A 86 -9.14 -14.73 -0.13
N GLY A 87 -8.06 -15.20 -0.75
CA GLY A 87 -7.46 -14.53 -1.91
C GLY A 87 -5.95 -14.75 -2.01
N TYR A 88 -5.21 -13.70 -2.35
CA TYR A 88 -3.78 -13.74 -2.62
C TYR A 88 -3.04 -12.69 -1.80
N VAL A 89 -1.95 -13.09 -1.16
CA VAL A 89 -1.00 -12.19 -0.49
C VAL A 89 0.23 -12.01 -1.36
N GLY A 90 0.45 -10.80 -1.83
CA GLY A 90 1.66 -10.40 -2.52
C GLY A 90 2.67 -9.80 -1.56
N TYR A 91 3.96 -9.97 -1.85
CA TYR A 91 5.03 -9.38 -1.06
C TYR A 91 6.18 -8.95 -1.95
N GLU A 92 6.84 -7.85 -1.61
CA GLU A 92 7.91 -7.24 -2.39
C GLU A 92 7.60 -7.25 -3.91
N LYS A 93 8.23 -6.59 -4.75
CA LYS A 93 8.17 -6.66 -6.23
C LYS A 93 6.79 -7.00 -6.88
N ILE A 94 5.69 -6.83 -6.16
CA ILE A 94 4.33 -6.84 -6.71
C ILE A 94 3.99 -5.41 -7.10
N MET A 95 4.11 -5.09 -8.38
CA MET A 95 3.88 -3.74 -8.87
C MET A 95 2.38 -3.43 -8.93
N VAL A 96 1.91 -2.67 -7.96
CA VAL A 96 0.55 -2.11 -7.92
C VAL A 96 0.52 -0.87 -8.82
N SER A 97 -0.19 -0.98 -9.96
CA SER A 97 -0.30 0.10 -10.94
C SER A 97 -1.59 0.88 -10.74
N LEU A 98 -1.47 2.10 -10.22
CA LEU A 98 -2.57 3.03 -10.04
C LEU A 98 -2.67 4.00 -11.24
N THR A 99 -3.60 4.96 -11.18
CA THR A 99 -3.84 5.85 -12.33
C THR A 99 -2.61 6.67 -12.72
N ARG A 100 -1.82 7.13 -11.76
CA ARG A 100 -0.64 7.98 -12.00
C ARG A 100 0.66 7.35 -11.55
N ASN A 101 0.64 6.53 -10.50
CA ASN A 101 1.81 6.00 -9.83
C ASN A 101 1.83 4.47 -9.88
N ASP A 102 3.03 3.90 -9.76
CA ASP A 102 3.27 2.47 -9.58
C ASP A 102 4.08 2.27 -8.30
N TYR A 103 3.58 1.41 -7.42
CA TYR A 103 4.20 1.12 -6.13
C TYR A 103 4.54 -0.37 -6.01
N GLU A 104 5.58 -0.68 -5.25
CA GLU A 104 5.90 -2.05 -4.84
C GLU A 104 5.82 -2.15 -3.31
N PRO A 105 4.60 -2.31 -2.76
CA PRO A 105 4.40 -2.39 -1.32
C PRO A 105 5.12 -3.58 -0.71
N ASP A 106 5.51 -3.46 0.56
CA ASP A 106 6.18 -4.57 1.24
C ASP A 106 5.27 -5.80 1.37
N ILE A 107 3.95 -5.59 1.63
CA ILE A 107 2.93 -6.64 1.61
C ILE A 107 1.62 -6.04 1.07
N CYS A 108 0.89 -6.82 0.27
CA CYS A 108 -0.46 -6.46 -0.16
C CYS A 108 -1.37 -7.70 -0.17
N PHE A 109 -2.67 -7.47 -0.06
CA PHE A 109 -3.67 -8.52 -0.15
C PHE A 109 -4.72 -8.16 -1.19
N PHE A 110 -5.09 -9.15 -1.99
CA PHE A 110 -6.17 -9.09 -2.97
C PHE A 110 -7.20 -10.16 -2.62
N ALA A 111 -8.44 -9.78 -2.43
CA ALA A 111 -9.54 -10.71 -2.21
C ALA A 111 -9.73 -11.64 -3.42
N SER A 112 -10.33 -12.83 -3.21
CA SER A 112 -10.55 -13.85 -4.25
C SER A 112 -11.21 -13.28 -5.50
N ALA A 113 -12.19 -12.39 -5.35
CA ALA A 113 -12.89 -11.75 -6.48
C ALA A 113 -11.95 -11.01 -7.44
N THR A 114 -10.81 -10.52 -6.95
CA THR A 114 -9.77 -9.85 -7.74
C THR A 114 -8.69 -10.84 -8.17
N SER A 115 -8.17 -11.63 -7.22
CA SER A 115 -7.01 -12.49 -7.45
C SER A 115 -7.28 -13.69 -8.36
N GLU A 116 -8.51 -14.19 -8.47
CA GLU A 116 -8.91 -15.25 -9.41
C GLU A 116 -8.69 -14.88 -10.89
N ARG A 117 -8.52 -13.59 -11.18
CA ARG A 117 -8.25 -13.09 -12.54
C ARG A 117 -6.76 -12.97 -12.85
N PHE A 118 -5.88 -13.21 -11.87
CA PHE A 118 -4.44 -13.08 -12.06
C PHE A 118 -3.90 -14.22 -12.92
N THR A 119 -2.90 -13.89 -13.73
CA THR A 119 -2.21 -14.83 -14.58
C THR A 119 -0.77 -15.01 -14.12
N PRO A 120 -0.14 -16.20 -14.36
CA PRO A 120 1.23 -16.46 -13.92
C PRO A 120 2.27 -15.44 -14.39
N ASP A 121 2.07 -14.85 -15.57
CA ASP A 121 3.00 -13.92 -16.19
C ASP A 121 2.63 -12.46 -15.95
N GLN A 122 1.67 -12.19 -15.03
CA GLN A 122 1.23 -10.83 -14.73
C GLN A 122 2.29 -10.08 -13.93
N MET A 123 2.71 -8.92 -14.43
CA MET A 123 3.70 -8.07 -13.78
C MET A 123 3.11 -6.81 -13.14
N ARG A 124 1.90 -6.42 -13.52
CA ARG A 124 1.21 -5.22 -12.99
C ARG A 124 -0.15 -5.60 -12.43
N PHE A 125 -0.43 -5.12 -11.24
CA PHE A 125 -1.60 -5.49 -10.46
C PHE A 125 -2.48 -4.29 -10.19
N PRO A 126 -3.80 -4.45 -10.09
CA PRO A 126 -4.71 -3.37 -9.72
C PRO A 126 -4.50 -2.93 -8.27
N ALA A 127 -5.24 -1.91 -7.82
CA ALA A 127 -5.30 -1.55 -6.41
C ALA A 127 -5.71 -2.78 -5.56
N PRO A 128 -4.95 -3.11 -4.50
CA PRO A 128 -5.28 -4.20 -3.59
C PRO A 128 -6.38 -3.78 -2.60
N ASP A 129 -6.90 -4.74 -1.85
CA ASP A 129 -7.85 -4.47 -0.76
C ASP A 129 -7.15 -4.00 0.52
N PHE A 130 -5.89 -4.44 0.72
CA PHE A 130 -5.07 -4.12 1.88
C PHE A 130 -3.60 -3.95 1.50
N VAL A 131 -2.96 -2.96 2.10
CA VAL A 131 -1.52 -2.65 1.91
C VAL A 131 -0.83 -2.51 3.24
N VAL A 132 0.41 -2.97 3.32
CA VAL A 132 1.32 -2.76 4.44
C VAL A 132 2.65 -2.20 3.92
N GLU A 133 3.11 -1.13 4.54
CA GLU A 133 4.44 -0.59 4.36
C GLU A 133 5.22 -0.65 5.68
N VAL A 134 6.44 -1.16 5.63
CA VAL A 134 7.36 -1.19 6.75
C VAL A 134 8.33 -0.02 6.59
N LEU A 135 8.31 0.91 7.51
CA LEU A 135 9.06 2.16 7.40
C LEU A 135 10.57 1.93 7.34
N SER A 136 11.18 2.73 6.52
CA SER A 136 12.62 2.99 6.52
C SER A 136 12.88 4.50 6.63
N PRO A 137 14.07 4.93 7.04
CA PRO A 137 14.39 6.36 7.10
C PRO A 137 14.25 7.09 5.76
N THR A 138 14.36 6.36 4.64
CA THR A 138 14.29 6.93 3.29
C THR A 138 12.89 6.94 2.70
N THR A 139 11.98 6.08 3.14
CA THR A 139 10.63 5.94 2.58
C THR A 139 9.54 6.53 3.46
N ALA A 140 9.78 6.73 4.75
CA ALA A 140 8.76 7.13 5.74
C ALA A 140 7.92 8.35 5.34
N ALA A 141 8.51 9.34 4.67
CA ALA A 141 7.78 10.52 4.21
C ALA A 141 6.87 10.22 3.01
N VAL A 142 7.29 9.31 2.13
CA VAL A 142 6.51 8.86 0.98
C VAL A 142 5.36 7.96 1.43
N ASP A 143 5.63 7.03 2.36
CA ASP A 143 4.66 6.09 2.89
C ASP A 143 3.55 6.79 3.70
N ARG A 144 3.91 7.87 4.46
CA ARG A 144 2.95 8.69 5.23
C ARG A 144 2.32 9.84 4.44
N GLY A 145 2.75 10.06 3.22
CA GLY A 145 2.28 11.15 2.34
C GLY A 145 1.63 10.61 1.08
N VAL A 146 2.35 10.68 -0.05
CA VAL A 146 1.78 10.38 -1.36
C VAL A 146 1.17 8.98 -1.47
N LYS A 147 1.77 7.94 -0.86
CA LYS A 147 1.18 6.58 -0.89
C LYS A 147 -0.11 6.52 -0.09
N LEU A 148 -0.13 7.13 1.10
CA LEU A 148 -1.34 7.17 1.95
C LEU A 148 -2.51 7.85 1.22
N ASP A 149 -2.27 8.98 0.56
CA ASP A 149 -3.31 9.69 -0.19
C ASP A 149 -3.73 8.92 -1.45
N ASP A 150 -2.77 8.33 -2.17
CA ASP A 150 -3.02 7.65 -3.44
C ASP A 150 -3.76 6.31 -3.25
N TYR A 151 -3.37 5.51 -2.26
CA TYR A 151 -4.10 4.28 -1.91
C TYR A 151 -5.55 4.58 -1.48
N ALA A 152 -5.77 5.64 -0.69
CA ALA A 152 -7.11 6.06 -0.32
C ALA A 152 -7.95 6.49 -1.54
N ALA A 153 -7.37 7.27 -2.46
CA ALA A 153 -8.03 7.72 -3.69
C ALA A 153 -8.41 6.56 -4.62
N HIS A 154 -7.67 5.43 -4.54
CA HIS A 154 -7.93 4.20 -5.31
C HIS A 154 -8.73 3.15 -4.53
N SER A 155 -9.40 3.55 -3.45
CA SER A 155 -10.31 2.71 -2.67
C SER A 155 -9.66 1.48 -2.02
N VAL A 156 -8.35 1.53 -1.72
CA VAL A 156 -7.72 0.53 -0.88
C VAL A 156 -8.33 0.62 0.52
N THR A 157 -9.01 -0.43 0.95
CA THR A 157 -9.87 -0.40 2.16
C THR A 157 -9.08 -0.15 3.43
N GLU A 158 -7.85 -0.69 3.50
CA GLU A 158 -7.03 -0.67 4.71
C GLU A 158 -5.54 -0.50 4.37
N TYR A 159 -4.87 0.32 5.17
CA TYR A 159 -3.45 0.58 5.03
C TYR A 159 -2.77 0.53 6.40
N TRP A 160 -1.75 -0.32 6.53
CA TRP A 160 -0.94 -0.40 7.75
C TRP A 160 0.44 0.18 7.51
N ILE A 161 0.89 0.98 8.46
CA ILE A 161 2.27 1.45 8.54
C ILE A 161 2.93 0.81 9.76
N ILE A 162 4.02 0.09 9.54
CA ILE A 162 4.79 -0.57 10.59
C ILE A 162 6.10 0.15 10.79
N ASP A 163 6.35 0.64 11.98
CA ASP A 163 7.63 1.25 12.36
C ASP A 163 8.50 0.23 13.11
N PRO A 164 9.56 -0.33 12.49
CA PRO A 164 10.40 -1.34 13.12
C PRO A 164 11.33 -0.77 14.19
N ASP A 165 11.57 0.55 14.21
CA ASP A 165 12.42 1.21 15.19
C ASP A 165 11.63 1.56 16.46
N ALA A 166 10.41 2.05 16.31
CA ALA A 166 9.50 2.37 17.42
C ALA A 166 8.67 1.14 17.87
N GLU A 167 8.70 0.03 17.14
CA GLU A 167 7.84 -1.15 17.34
C GLU A 167 6.35 -0.78 17.40
N THR A 168 5.90 0.09 16.48
CA THR A 168 4.51 0.55 16.41
C THR A 168 3.84 0.10 15.12
N LEU A 169 2.54 -0.18 15.24
CA LEU A 169 1.63 -0.36 14.11
C LEU A 169 0.67 0.84 14.06
N GLU A 170 0.47 1.40 12.89
CA GLU A 170 -0.59 2.35 12.57
C GLU A 170 -1.54 1.69 11.57
N GLN A 171 -2.82 1.60 11.92
CA GLN A 171 -3.89 1.12 11.04
C GLN A 171 -4.70 2.31 10.55
N TYR A 172 -4.74 2.48 9.25
CA TYR A 172 -5.57 3.47 8.57
C TYR A 172 -6.71 2.75 7.85
N LEU A 173 -7.92 3.25 8.02
CA LEU A 173 -9.12 2.74 7.37
C LEU A 173 -9.72 3.80 6.46
N LEU A 174 -10.14 3.36 5.28
CA LEU A 174 -10.82 4.22 4.33
C LEU A 174 -12.15 4.71 4.91
N ASP A 175 -12.43 5.98 4.81
CA ASP A 175 -13.70 6.52 5.30
C ASP A 175 -14.90 6.02 4.48
N ALA A 176 -16.09 6.12 5.06
CA ALA A 176 -17.33 5.62 4.42
C ALA A 176 -17.69 6.37 3.13
N LYS A 177 -17.14 7.57 2.89
CA LYS A 177 -17.34 8.35 1.68
C LYS A 177 -16.28 8.05 0.63
N GLY A 178 -15.19 7.37 1.02
CA GLY A 178 -14.02 7.07 0.19
C GLY A 178 -13.09 8.26 0.01
N GLY A 179 -11.87 7.97 -0.43
CA GLY A 179 -10.89 8.96 -0.84
C GLY A 179 -9.97 9.51 0.25
N VAL A 180 -10.23 9.24 1.53
CA VAL A 180 -9.33 9.62 2.64
C VAL A 180 -9.26 8.54 3.70
N TYR A 181 -8.09 8.41 4.32
CA TYR A 181 -7.90 7.51 5.46
C TYR A 181 -8.11 8.21 6.80
N GLY A 182 -8.76 7.51 7.73
CA GLY A 182 -8.76 7.82 9.15
C GLY A 182 -7.78 6.90 9.91
N LEU A 183 -6.95 7.45 10.79
CA LEU A 183 -6.14 6.65 11.71
C LEU A 183 -7.05 5.99 12.74
N ALA A 184 -7.22 4.67 12.65
CA ALA A 184 -8.06 3.90 13.57
C ALA A 184 -7.29 3.44 14.81
N ILE A 185 -6.05 2.95 14.62
CA ILE A 185 -5.19 2.44 15.69
C ILE A 185 -3.77 2.95 15.49
N LYS A 186 -3.12 3.32 16.60
CA LYS A 186 -1.67 3.40 16.72
C LYS A 186 -1.26 2.70 18.00
N ALA A 187 -0.57 1.56 17.88
CA ALA A 187 -0.32 0.68 19.02
C ALA A 187 1.06 0.00 18.97
N MET A 188 1.61 -0.30 20.14
CA MET A 188 2.78 -1.14 20.35
C MET A 188 2.39 -2.53 20.89
N THR A 189 1.19 -2.64 21.46
CA THR A 189 0.66 -3.86 22.12
C THR A 189 -0.85 -3.95 21.89
N GLY A 190 -1.46 -5.04 22.37
CA GLY A 190 -2.89 -5.30 22.18
C GLY A 190 -3.16 -6.11 20.92
N GLN A 191 -4.41 -6.11 20.48
CA GLN A 191 -4.86 -6.81 19.28
C GLN A 191 -5.09 -5.81 18.15
N VAL A 192 -4.80 -6.23 16.93
CA VAL A 192 -5.21 -5.54 15.71
C VAL A 192 -6.02 -6.49 14.84
N ARG A 193 -7.19 -6.01 14.43
CA ARG A 193 -8.08 -6.75 13.53
C ARG A 193 -8.13 -6.05 12.19
N SER A 194 -7.88 -6.81 11.12
CA SER A 194 -8.06 -6.30 9.77
C SER A 194 -9.55 -6.19 9.42
N VAL A 195 -9.88 -5.14 8.68
CA VAL A 195 -11.19 -4.94 8.07
C VAL A 195 -11.20 -5.52 6.65
N ALA A 196 -10.10 -5.39 5.93
CA ALA A 196 -9.96 -5.87 4.55
C ALA A 196 -9.77 -7.39 4.47
N VAL A 197 -9.21 -8.02 5.52
CA VAL A 197 -9.03 -9.47 5.60
C VAL A 197 -9.97 -10.02 6.67
N PRO A 198 -11.15 -10.56 6.30
CA PRO A 198 -12.18 -10.94 7.26
C PRO A 198 -11.69 -11.96 8.29
N GLY A 199 -11.79 -11.61 9.57
CA GLY A 199 -11.41 -12.46 10.69
C GLY A 199 -9.92 -12.50 11.03
N PHE A 200 -9.05 -11.86 10.26
CA PHE A 200 -7.63 -11.75 10.59
C PHE A 200 -7.45 -10.83 11.80
N ASP A 201 -7.07 -11.40 12.93
CA ASP A 201 -6.92 -10.72 14.22
C ASP A 201 -5.67 -11.27 14.91
N ILE A 202 -4.68 -10.41 15.17
CA ILE A 202 -3.38 -10.80 15.71
C ILE A 202 -2.92 -9.88 16.84
N PRO A 203 -2.12 -10.39 17.79
CA PRO A 203 -1.41 -9.52 18.72
C PRO A 203 -0.43 -8.63 17.98
N VAL A 204 -0.45 -7.32 18.22
CA VAL A 204 0.52 -6.36 17.63
C VAL A 204 1.96 -6.81 17.91
N ARG A 205 2.24 -7.34 19.10
CA ARG A 205 3.56 -7.86 19.47
C ARG A 205 4.04 -9.04 18.60
N ALA A 206 3.12 -9.76 17.96
CA ALA A 206 3.47 -10.87 17.05
C ALA A 206 4.20 -10.37 15.78
N ILE A 207 4.09 -9.09 15.44
CA ILE A 207 4.80 -8.45 14.33
C ILE A 207 6.28 -8.21 14.69
N PHE A 208 6.59 -7.98 15.96
CA PHE A 208 7.93 -7.55 16.42
C PHE A 208 8.69 -8.62 17.22
N ASN A 209 7.98 -9.57 17.83
CA ASN A 209 8.55 -10.58 18.69
C ASN A 209 8.43 -11.99 18.09
N PRO A 210 9.55 -12.71 17.82
CA PRO A 210 9.51 -14.04 17.20
C PRO A 210 8.81 -15.11 18.02
N GLN A 211 8.73 -14.99 19.37
CA GLN A 211 8.04 -15.96 20.20
C GLN A 211 6.52 -15.75 20.13
N GLU A 212 6.09 -14.49 20.20
CA GLU A 212 4.68 -14.13 20.01
C GLU A 212 4.20 -14.47 18.60
N ASN A 213 5.04 -14.24 17.59
CA ASN A 213 4.76 -14.61 16.20
C ASN A 213 4.50 -16.12 16.06
N ARG A 214 5.36 -16.98 16.64
CA ARG A 214 5.16 -18.44 16.62
C ARG A 214 3.86 -18.86 17.31
N ARG A 215 3.50 -18.23 18.44
CA ARG A 215 2.23 -18.51 19.13
C ARG A 215 1.03 -18.11 18.27
N ALA A 216 1.08 -16.93 17.66
CA ALA A 216 0.03 -16.46 16.77
C ALA A 216 -0.12 -17.39 15.55
N LEU A 217 0.99 -17.79 14.93
CA LEU A 217 0.97 -18.74 13.82
C LEU A 217 0.37 -20.09 14.22
N GLN A 218 0.76 -20.63 15.37
CA GLN A 218 0.17 -21.88 15.90
C GLN A 218 -1.34 -21.74 16.11
N ALA A 219 -1.82 -20.61 16.63
CA ALA A 219 -3.25 -20.35 16.79
C ALA A 219 -3.97 -20.28 15.44
N ILE A 220 -3.40 -19.60 14.45
CA ILE A 220 -3.93 -19.54 13.08
C ILE A 220 -4.05 -20.94 12.47
N LEU A 221 -3.04 -21.79 12.66
CA LEU A 221 -3.02 -23.14 12.08
C LEU A 221 -3.92 -24.14 12.83
N ALA A 222 -4.27 -23.88 14.09
CA ALA A 222 -5.10 -24.76 14.92
C ALA A 222 -6.61 -24.48 14.79
N GLY A 223 -6.99 -23.19 14.57
CA GLY A 223 -8.39 -22.73 14.44
C GLY A 223 -8.97 -22.93 13.09
#